data_290c54dde3555b0eea2438103dc6389b
#
_entry.id   290c54dde3555b0eea2438103dc6389b
#
_cell.length_a   1.000
_cell.length_b   1.000
_cell.length_c   1.000
_cell.angle_alpha   90.00
_cell.angle_beta   90.00
_cell.angle_gamma   90.00
#
_symmetry.space_group_name_H-M   'P 1'
#
loop_
_entity.id
_entity.type
_entity.pdbx_description
1 polymer ?
#
loop_
_entity_poly.entity_id
_entity_poly.type
_entity_poly.pdbx_seq_one_letter_code
_entity_poly.pdbx_strand_id
1 'polypeptide(L)'
;LPICFDHLRLTIPVAQRLAYAQSGLEAEAPQDDLGPLIDRLSARLGPQAVVRIEPVQSHAPERAERFIAAAEALDPAGDWGERDPADPPLRPLQVFDPPQPVEAMAALPDGSPARFRWRRIDHVVTRAEGPERIAGEWWHRPKERTRDYYRVEDGQGRRFWVFRAGFYGEEPPPRWYLHGVFA
;
A
#
# COMPACT_ATOMS: atom_id res chain seq x y z
N LEU A 1 -13.04 -28.50 -33.85
CA LEU A 1 -11.89 -28.63 -34.76
C LEU A 1 -10.64 -28.66 -33.90
N PRO A 2 -9.74 -29.66 -34.04
CA PRO A 2 -8.45 -29.62 -33.33
C PRO A 2 -7.61 -28.48 -33.89
N ILE A 3 -7.02 -27.66 -33.00
CA ILE A 3 -6.06 -26.62 -33.40
C ILE A 3 -4.75 -27.36 -33.70
N CYS A 4 -4.31 -27.32 -34.96
CA CYS A 4 -2.99 -27.80 -35.37
C CYS A 4 -2.04 -26.58 -35.47
N PHE A 5 -0.88 -26.70 -34.88
CA PHE A 5 0.20 -25.71 -35.06
C PHE A 5 1.18 -26.27 -36.08
N ASP A 6 1.38 -25.56 -37.17
CA ASP A 6 2.32 -25.93 -38.22
C ASP A 6 3.75 -25.52 -37.95
N HIS A 7 3.92 -24.55 -37.03
CA HIS A 7 5.21 -23.98 -36.71
C HIS A 7 5.27 -23.51 -35.27
N LEU A 8 6.34 -23.88 -34.57
CA LEU A 8 6.69 -23.38 -33.23
C LEU A 8 8.12 -22.80 -33.28
N ARG A 9 8.26 -21.53 -32.92
CA ARG A 9 9.58 -20.89 -32.77
C ARG A 9 9.85 -20.61 -31.30
N LEU A 10 10.92 -21.21 -30.77
CA LEU A 10 11.45 -20.90 -29.46
C LEU A 10 12.64 -19.94 -29.61
N THR A 11 12.55 -18.77 -28.97
CA THR A 11 13.65 -17.80 -28.92
C THR A 11 14.08 -17.63 -27.46
N ILE A 12 15.36 -17.85 -27.20
CA ILE A 12 15.95 -17.70 -25.86
C ILE A 12 16.84 -16.46 -25.90
N PRO A 13 16.35 -15.29 -25.48
CA PRO A 13 17.11 -14.04 -25.58
C PRO A 13 18.28 -13.99 -24.59
N VAL A 14 18.18 -14.70 -23.47
CA VAL A 14 19.22 -14.75 -22.42
C VAL A 14 19.28 -16.18 -21.90
N ALA A 15 20.49 -16.70 -21.78
CA ALA A 15 20.76 -17.99 -21.14
C ALA A 15 21.90 -17.82 -20.12
N GLN A 16 21.67 -18.27 -18.90
CA GLN A 16 22.69 -18.31 -17.84
C GLN A 16 23.02 -19.75 -17.49
N ARG A 17 24.27 -19.98 -17.07
CA ARG A 17 24.63 -21.28 -16.55
C ARG A 17 23.99 -21.48 -15.18
N LEU A 18 23.18 -22.51 -15.06
CA LEU A 18 22.69 -22.95 -13.77
C LEU A 18 23.87 -23.51 -12.95
N ALA A 19 24.12 -22.92 -11.79
CA ALA A 19 25.09 -23.47 -10.86
C ALA A 19 24.58 -24.84 -10.37
N TYR A 20 25.45 -25.85 -10.42
CA TYR A 20 25.09 -27.17 -9.92
C TYR A 20 25.00 -27.09 -8.39
N ALA A 21 23.80 -27.20 -7.85
CA ALA A 21 23.55 -27.30 -6.41
C ALA A 21 23.19 -28.76 -6.10
N GLN A 22 24.07 -29.45 -5.40
CA GLN A 22 23.76 -30.78 -4.86
C GLN A 22 23.18 -30.59 -3.47
N SER A 23 21.90 -30.95 -3.28
CA SER A 23 21.32 -31.04 -1.95
C SER A 23 21.98 -32.20 -1.21
N GLY A 24 22.77 -31.93 -0.18
CA GLY A 24 23.28 -32.96 0.72
C GLY A 24 22.13 -33.58 1.52
N LEU A 25 22.29 -34.82 1.96
CA LEU A 25 21.33 -35.54 2.80
C LEU A 25 21.03 -34.84 4.17
N GLU A 26 21.91 -33.89 4.57
CA GLU A 26 21.81 -33.10 5.80
C GLU A 26 21.62 -31.59 5.50
N ALA A 27 21.22 -31.21 4.28
CA ALA A 27 21.02 -29.83 3.93
C ALA A 27 19.86 -29.25 4.77
N GLU A 28 20.14 -28.17 5.49
CA GLU A 28 19.13 -27.20 5.91
C GLU A 28 18.12 -27.02 4.78
N ALA A 29 16.83 -26.99 5.13
CA ALA A 29 15.75 -26.89 4.17
C ALA A 29 16.12 -25.88 3.07
N PRO A 30 16.03 -26.23 1.78
CA PRO A 30 16.42 -25.32 0.72
C PRO A 30 15.72 -24.00 0.97
N GLN A 31 16.47 -22.89 0.95
CA GLN A 31 15.85 -21.56 0.85
C GLN A 31 14.80 -21.69 -0.23
N ASP A 32 13.54 -21.50 0.14
CA ASP A 32 12.41 -21.72 -0.75
C ASP A 32 12.63 -20.94 -2.04
N ASP A 33 13.14 -21.62 -3.06
CA ASP A 33 13.25 -21.06 -4.40
C ASP A 33 11.84 -20.89 -4.95
N LEU A 34 11.30 -19.68 -4.78
CA LEU A 34 9.97 -19.31 -5.27
C LEU A 34 9.92 -19.19 -6.81
N GLY A 35 11.06 -19.18 -7.50
CA GLY A 35 11.16 -19.03 -8.95
C GLY A 35 10.25 -20.00 -9.71
N PRO A 36 10.37 -21.33 -9.51
CA PRO A 36 9.51 -22.28 -10.20
C PRO A 36 8.02 -22.17 -9.90
N LEU A 37 7.67 -21.68 -8.71
CA LEU A 37 6.27 -21.43 -8.34
C LEU A 37 5.75 -20.19 -9.08
N ILE A 38 6.52 -19.10 -9.07
CA ILE A 38 6.21 -17.85 -9.79
C ILE A 38 6.02 -18.15 -11.28
N ASP A 39 6.91 -18.91 -11.89
CA ASP A 39 6.83 -19.27 -13.31
C ASP A 39 5.56 -20.04 -13.63
N ARG A 40 5.22 -21.05 -12.81
CA ARG A 40 4.00 -21.84 -13.01
C ARG A 40 2.73 -21.02 -12.82
N LEU A 41 2.71 -20.16 -11.81
CA LEU A 41 1.56 -19.28 -11.56
C LEU A 41 1.43 -18.24 -12.67
N SER A 42 2.52 -17.63 -13.10
CA SER A 42 2.53 -16.64 -14.18
C SER A 42 2.11 -17.26 -15.52
N ALA A 43 2.56 -18.48 -15.82
CA ALA A 43 2.16 -19.19 -17.03
C ALA A 43 0.66 -19.53 -17.04
N ARG A 44 0.06 -19.80 -15.87
CA ARG A 44 -1.34 -20.20 -15.75
C ARG A 44 -2.31 -19.02 -15.63
N LEU A 45 -1.92 -17.97 -14.90
CA LEU A 45 -2.78 -16.85 -14.55
C LEU A 45 -2.48 -15.60 -15.37
N GLY A 46 -1.37 -15.59 -16.07
CA GLY A 46 -0.82 -14.43 -16.78
C GLY A 46 0.35 -13.77 -16.03
N PRO A 47 1.29 -13.14 -16.75
CA PRO A 47 2.53 -12.61 -16.17
C PRO A 47 2.28 -11.48 -15.17
N GLN A 48 1.17 -10.76 -15.28
CA GLN A 48 0.81 -9.64 -14.40
C GLN A 48 -0.04 -10.06 -13.20
N ALA A 49 -0.39 -11.35 -13.07
CA ALA A 49 -1.25 -11.84 -11.99
C ALA A 49 -0.46 -12.16 -10.72
N VAL A 50 0.85 -12.42 -10.84
CA VAL A 50 1.75 -12.66 -9.72
C VAL A 50 2.66 -11.46 -9.60
N VAL A 51 2.49 -10.70 -8.54
CA VAL A 51 3.20 -9.44 -8.33
C VAL A 51 4.03 -9.46 -7.05
N ARG A 52 5.05 -8.64 -7.03
CA ARG A 52 5.81 -8.28 -5.83
C ARG A 52 5.53 -6.82 -5.50
N ILE A 53 5.61 -6.51 -4.22
CA ILE A 53 5.49 -5.14 -3.73
C ILE A 53 6.90 -4.58 -3.57
N GLU A 54 7.15 -3.43 -4.17
CA GLU A 54 8.38 -2.67 -3.99
C GLU A 54 8.08 -1.36 -3.25
N PRO A 55 8.90 -1.00 -2.25
CA PRO A 55 8.81 0.30 -1.60
C PRO A 55 9.19 1.41 -2.58
N VAL A 56 8.47 2.51 -2.51
CA VAL A 56 8.73 3.73 -3.29
C VAL A 56 9.00 4.87 -2.33
N GLN A 57 9.99 5.70 -2.61
CA GLN A 57 10.27 6.91 -1.82
C GLN A 57 9.16 7.95 -2.04
N SER A 58 8.04 7.75 -1.35
CA SER A 58 6.91 8.66 -1.32
C SER A 58 6.41 8.80 0.11
N HIS A 59 6.10 10.03 0.50
CA HIS A 59 5.44 10.29 1.78
C HIS A 59 3.93 10.05 1.72
N ALA A 60 3.35 10.03 0.50
CA ALA A 60 1.93 9.75 0.33
C ALA A 60 1.68 8.25 0.46
N PRO A 61 0.83 7.81 1.41
CA PRO A 61 0.64 6.39 1.73
C PRO A 61 0.22 5.53 0.54
N GLU A 62 -0.63 6.06 -0.33
CA GLU A 62 -1.11 5.39 -1.54
C GLU A 62 -0.06 5.27 -2.65
N ARG A 63 1.11 5.89 -2.47
CA ARG A 63 2.22 5.88 -3.44
C ARG A 63 3.52 5.34 -2.84
N ALA A 64 3.49 4.92 -1.58
CA ALA A 64 4.67 4.41 -0.89
C ALA A 64 5.08 3.02 -1.38
N GLU A 65 4.25 2.38 -2.20
CA GLU A 65 4.50 1.06 -2.76
C GLU A 65 4.06 0.99 -4.21
N ARG A 66 4.66 0.06 -4.96
CA ARG A 66 4.22 -0.30 -6.31
C ARG A 66 4.23 -1.81 -6.49
N PHE A 67 3.32 -2.28 -7.34
CA PHE A 67 3.25 -3.68 -7.72
C PHE A 67 4.00 -3.88 -9.04
N ILE A 68 4.93 -4.81 -9.05
CA ILE A 68 5.68 -5.22 -10.24
C ILE A 68 5.45 -6.71 -10.49
N ALA A 69 5.49 -7.12 -11.77
CA ALA A 69 5.39 -8.53 -12.09
C ALA A 69 6.54 -9.30 -11.42
N ALA A 70 6.21 -10.36 -10.68
CA ALA A 70 7.20 -11.09 -9.90
C ALA A 70 8.34 -11.69 -10.76
N ALA A 71 8.05 -12.00 -12.03
CA ALA A 71 9.03 -12.50 -12.99
C ALA A 71 10.00 -11.42 -13.50
N GLU A 72 9.64 -10.13 -13.37
CA GLU A 72 10.45 -8.99 -13.80
C GLU A 72 11.31 -8.39 -12.67
N ALA A 73 11.04 -8.81 -11.44
CA ALA A 73 11.76 -8.33 -10.28
C ALA A 73 13.21 -8.82 -10.27
N LEU A 74 14.14 -7.91 -10.49
CA LEU A 74 15.58 -8.20 -10.54
C LEU A 74 16.20 -8.38 -9.16
N ASP A 75 15.59 -7.84 -8.11
CA ASP A 75 16.09 -7.89 -6.76
C ASP A 75 15.05 -8.50 -5.80
N PRO A 76 15.42 -9.52 -5.01
CA PRO A 76 14.49 -10.20 -4.12
C PRO A 76 13.98 -9.36 -2.93
N ALA A 77 14.66 -8.28 -2.60
CA ALA A 77 14.28 -7.49 -1.43
C ALA A 77 14.49 -6.00 -1.70
N GLY A 78 13.39 -5.26 -1.87
CA GLY A 78 13.42 -3.84 -1.56
C GLY A 78 13.85 -3.67 -0.09
N ASP A 79 14.67 -2.67 0.20
CA ASP A 79 15.02 -2.33 1.58
C ASP A 79 13.78 -1.76 2.30
N TRP A 80 13.06 -2.63 2.99
CA TRP A 80 11.90 -2.25 3.81
C TRP A 80 12.31 -1.62 5.15
N GLY A 81 13.62 -1.57 5.43
CA GLY A 81 14.14 -1.20 6.74
C GLY A 81 13.76 -2.22 7.82
N GLU A 82 14.57 -2.31 8.85
CA GLU A 82 14.22 -3.08 10.05
C GLU A 82 13.16 -2.31 10.84
N ARG A 83 12.05 -2.97 11.12
CA ARG A 83 11.00 -2.45 11.99
C ARG A 83 11.10 -3.12 13.35
N ASP A 84 11.01 -2.33 14.43
CA ASP A 84 10.85 -2.88 15.78
C ASP A 84 9.50 -3.63 15.85
N PRO A 85 9.50 -4.95 16.13
CA PRO A 85 8.26 -5.72 16.29
C PRO A 85 7.36 -5.20 17.41
N ALA A 86 7.93 -4.47 18.38
CA ALA A 86 7.18 -3.85 19.48
C ALA A 86 6.45 -2.58 19.07
N ASP A 87 6.80 -2.01 17.91
CA ASP A 87 6.18 -0.78 17.41
C ASP A 87 4.85 -1.08 16.71
N PRO A 88 3.71 -0.60 17.22
CA PRO A 88 2.42 -0.88 16.61
C PRO A 88 2.34 -0.28 15.20
N PRO A 89 1.60 -0.90 14.27
CA PRO A 89 1.44 -0.37 12.93
C PRO A 89 0.85 1.03 12.97
N LEU A 90 1.62 1.99 12.47
CA LEU A 90 1.18 3.39 12.36
C LEU A 90 0.13 3.59 11.27
N ARG A 91 -0.03 2.63 10.39
CA ARG A 91 -0.95 2.66 9.24
C ARG A 91 -1.99 1.56 9.36
N PRO A 92 -3.24 1.78 8.89
CA PRO A 92 -4.23 0.73 8.83
C PRO A 92 -3.85 -0.33 7.78
N LEU A 93 -4.24 -1.58 8.03
CA LEU A 93 -4.07 -2.66 7.06
C LEU A 93 -4.96 -2.46 5.81
N GLN A 94 -6.10 -1.79 5.98
CA GLN A 94 -7.00 -1.49 4.87
C GLN A 94 -6.96 0.00 4.57
N VAL A 95 -6.37 0.36 3.46
CA VAL A 95 -6.30 1.72 2.92
C VAL A 95 -7.23 1.84 1.72
N PHE A 96 -7.94 2.96 1.60
CA PHE A 96 -8.81 3.25 0.48
C PHE A 96 -8.07 4.07 -0.58
N ASP A 97 -8.05 3.58 -1.80
CA ASP A 97 -7.56 4.32 -2.97
C ASP A 97 -8.67 4.39 -4.03
N PRO A 98 -9.24 5.57 -4.29
CA PRO A 98 -8.97 6.86 -3.64
C PRO A 98 -9.56 6.97 -2.22
N PRO A 99 -9.02 7.89 -1.37
CA PRO A 99 -9.61 8.21 -0.08
C PRO A 99 -11.07 8.64 -0.21
N GLN A 100 -11.91 8.23 0.73
CA GLN A 100 -13.35 8.49 0.69
C GLN A 100 -13.69 9.83 1.36
N PRO A 101 -14.41 10.76 0.70
CA PRO A 101 -14.80 12.01 1.31
C PRO A 101 -15.77 11.78 2.48
N VAL A 102 -15.59 12.53 3.56
CA VAL A 102 -16.45 12.47 4.74
C VAL A 102 -16.84 13.87 5.18
N GLU A 103 -18.04 13.98 5.74
CA GLU A 103 -18.46 15.17 6.46
C GLU A 103 -17.93 15.09 7.88
N ALA A 104 -17.09 16.03 8.28
CA ALA A 104 -16.52 16.03 9.62
C ALA A 104 -16.70 17.39 10.30
N MET A 105 -16.86 17.35 11.61
CA MET A 105 -16.93 18.51 12.48
C MET A 105 -15.78 18.43 13.47
N ALA A 106 -14.87 19.39 13.41
CA ALA A 106 -13.80 19.58 14.40
C ALA A 106 -14.26 20.58 15.47
N ALA A 107 -13.90 20.33 16.71
CA ALA A 107 -14.19 21.26 17.80
C ALA A 107 -13.32 22.54 17.70
N LEU A 108 -12.11 22.41 17.17
CA LEU A 108 -11.17 23.51 16.89
C LEU A 108 -10.79 23.46 15.40
N PRO A 109 -10.54 24.61 14.77
CA PRO A 109 -10.20 24.67 13.34
C PRO A 109 -9.07 23.74 12.94
N ASP A 110 -8.02 23.64 13.75
CA ASP A 110 -6.84 22.80 13.47
C ASP A 110 -6.82 21.50 14.28
N GLY A 111 -7.92 21.15 14.93
CA GLY A 111 -8.06 19.97 15.76
C GLY A 111 -8.51 18.72 14.99
N SER A 112 -8.49 17.60 15.70
CA SER A 112 -9.10 16.37 15.25
C SER A 112 -10.61 16.53 15.10
N PRO A 113 -11.27 15.70 14.27
CA PRO A 113 -12.72 15.70 14.18
C PRO A 113 -13.33 15.21 15.51
N ALA A 114 -14.32 15.93 16.03
CA ALA A 114 -15.13 15.48 17.17
C ALA A 114 -16.19 14.45 16.74
N ARG A 115 -16.63 14.56 15.49
CA ARG A 115 -17.49 13.58 14.84
C ARG A 115 -17.31 13.64 13.34
N PHE A 116 -17.60 12.53 12.66
CA PHE A 116 -17.63 12.48 11.20
C PHE A 116 -18.74 11.53 10.72
N ARG A 117 -19.19 11.73 9.50
CA ARG A 117 -20.18 10.90 8.85
C ARG A 117 -19.60 10.16 7.67
N TRP A 118 -19.68 8.82 7.74
CA TRP A 118 -19.24 7.94 6.68
C TRP A 118 -20.29 6.89 6.36
N ARG A 119 -20.60 6.70 5.09
CA ARG A 119 -21.62 5.75 4.62
C ARG A 119 -22.96 5.90 5.33
N ARG A 120 -23.38 7.15 5.59
CA ARG A 120 -24.61 7.53 6.32
C ARG A 120 -24.62 7.18 7.81
N ILE A 121 -23.50 6.75 8.36
CA ILE A 121 -23.33 6.46 9.79
C ILE A 121 -22.57 7.61 10.41
N ASP A 122 -23.08 8.12 11.53
CA ASP A 122 -22.41 9.13 12.33
C ASP A 122 -21.49 8.44 13.35
N HIS A 123 -20.22 8.86 13.37
CA HIS A 123 -19.21 8.39 14.29
C HIS A 123 -18.85 9.53 15.22
N VAL A 124 -19.12 9.36 16.51
CA VAL A 124 -18.68 10.29 17.56
C VAL A 124 -17.30 9.84 18.01
N VAL A 125 -16.31 10.72 17.88
CA VAL A 125 -14.93 10.42 18.21
C VAL A 125 -14.74 10.56 19.72
N THR A 126 -14.27 9.47 20.36
CA THR A 126 -13.96 9.41 21.79
C THR A 126 -12.48 9.57 22.06
N ARG A 127 -11.63 9.16 21.12
CA ARG A 127 -10.18 9.30 21.19
C ARG A 127 -9.63 9.70 19.84
N ALA A 128 -8.64 10.58 19.84
CA ALA A 128 -7.92 11.01 18.65
C ALA A 128 -6.44 11.18 18.95
N GLU A 129 -5.61 10.74 18.02
CA GLU A 129 -4.15 10.89 18.04
C GLU A 129 -3.71 11.57 16.75
N GLY A 130 -2.74 12.47 16.83
CA GLY A 130 -2.24 13.26 15.71
C GLY A 130 -2.23 14.76 15.99
N PRO A 131 -2.04 15.62 14.97
CA PRO A 131 -1.95 15.25 13.55
C PRO A 131 -0.55 14.73 13.16
N GLU A 132 -0.53 13.77 12.26
CA GLU A 132 0.64 13.50 11.44
C GLU A 132 0.51 14.30 10.15
N ARG A 133 1.41 15.23 9.91
CA ARG A 133 1.37 16.12 8.74
C ARG A 133 2.19 15.56 7.60
N ILE A 134 1.54 15.29 6.47
CA ILE A 134 2.16 14.88 5.22
C ILE A 134 2.00 16.01 4.21
N ALA A 135 3.12 16.64 3.84
CA ALA A 135 3.14 17.66 2.80
C ALA A 135 2.90 17.02 1.43
N GLY A 136 2.23 17.74 0.55
CA GLY A 136 2.09 17.31 -0.84
C GLY A 136 3.45 17.27 -1.53
N GLU A 137 3.62 16.32 -2.44
CA GLU A 137 4.83 16.15 -3.26
C GLU A 137 4.80 17.16 -4.42
N TRP A 138 5.01 18.45 -4.09
CA TRP A 138 4.88 19.59 -5.02
C TRP A 138 5.78 19.46 -6.27
N TRP A 139 6.89 18.72 -6.17
CA TRP A 139 7.79 18.44 -7.30
C TRP A 139 7.19 17.46 -8.31
N HIS A 140 6.22 16.63 -7.93
CA HIS A 140 5.47 15.74 -8.81
C HIS A 140 4.06 16.24 -9.06
N ARG A 141 3.42 16.82 -8.03
CA ARG A 141 2.02 17.26 -8.05
C ARG A 141 1.88 18.65 -7.44
N PRO A 142 2.13 19.72 -8.21
CA PRO A 142 2.16 21.09 -7.68
C PRO A 142 0.87 21.56 -6.98
N LYS A 143 -0.26 20.89 -7.25
CA LYS A 143 -1.57 21.21 -6.64
C LYS A 143 -1.95 20.28 -5.49
N GLU A 144 -1.07 19.36 -5.12
CA GLU A 144 -1.34 18.46 -4.02
C GLU A 144 -1.28 19.22 -2.70
N ARG A 145 -2.36 19.11 -1.92
CA ARG A 145 -2.49 19.83 -0.65
C ARG A 145 -1.84 19.05 0.47
N THR A 146 -1.33 19.75 1.48
CA THR A 146 -0.89 19.15 2.74
C THR A 146 -2.06 18.43 3.40
N ARG A 147 -1.77 17.27 3.99
CA ARG A 147 -2.74 16.43 4.67
C ARG A 147 -2.36 16.29 6.14
N ASP A 148 -3.30 16.60 7.03
CA ASP A 148 -3.18 16.37 8.47
C ASP A 148 -3.95 15.11 8.83
N TYR A 149 -3.24 14.04 9.13
CA TYR A 149 -3.79 12.73 9.45
C TYR A 149 -4.05 12.56 10.94
N TYR A 150 -5.17 11.94 11.25
CA TYR A 150 -5.55 11.59 12.62
C TYR A 150 -5.97 10.12 12.68
N ARG A 151 -5.53 9.45 13.73
CA ARG A 151 -6.09 8.16 14.13
C ARG A 151 -7.20 8.45 15.12
N VAL A 152 -8.42 8.07 14.80
CA VAL A 152 -9.59 8.34 15.62
C VAL A 152 -10.28 7.04 16.01
N GLU A 153 -10.82 7.00 17.21
CA GLU A 153 -11.61 5.90 17.73
C GLU A 153 -13.02 6.42 18.09
N ASP A 154 -14.04 5.66 17.69
CA ASP A 154 -15.43 6.01 18.03
C ASP A 154 -15.88 5.32 19.33
N GLY A 155 -17.08 5.67 19.79
CA GLY A 155 -17.67 5.12 21.02
C GLY A 155 -17.95 3.61 20.98
N GLN A 156 -17.74 2.94 19.85
CA GLN A 156 -17.86 1.49 19.68
C GLN A 156 -16.48 0.79 19.58
N GLY A 157 -15.40 1.54 19.80
CA GLY A 157 -14.03 1.03 19.71
C GLY A 157 -13.51 0.84 18.27
N ARG A 158 -14.26 1.27 17.25
CA ARG A 158 -13.80 1.21 15.86
C ARG A 158 -12.80 2.30 15.61
N ARG A 159 -11.68 1.95 14.95
CA ARG A 159 -10.58 2.86 14.70
C ARG A 159 -10.48 3.20 13.22
N PHE A 160 -10.32 4.49 12.93
CA PHE A 160 -10.31 5.04 11.58
C PHE A 160 -9.10 5.93 11.37
N TRP A 161 -8.61 5.95 10.13
CA TRP A 161 -7.58 6.86 9.69
C TRP A 161 -8.17 7.92 8.80
N VAL A 162 -8.32 9.11 9.34
CA VAL A 162 -8.93 10.25 8.66
C VAL A 162 -7.92 11.35 8.44
N PHE A 163 -8.08 12.13 7.41
CA PHE A 163 -7.25 13.32 7.21
C PHE A 163 -8.04 14.52 6.73
N ARG A 164 -7.52 15.68 7.04
CA ARG A 164 -7.92 16.96 6.49
C ARG A 164 -6.93 17.35 5.40
N ALA A 165 -7.41 17.66 4.20
CA ALA A 165 -6.61 18.16 3.09
C ALA A 165 -6.71 19.69 3.02
N GLY A 166 -5.59 20.38 3.23
CA GLY A 166 -5.47 21.82 3.24
C GLY A 166 -5.79 22.49 4.57
N PHE A 167 -5.63 23.80 4.61
CA PHE A 167 -5.77 24.61 5.83
C PHE A 167 -6.98 25.53 5.76
N TYR A 168 -7.47 25.92 6.93
CA TYR A 168 -8.51 26.95 7.01
C TYR A 168 -7.94 28.30 6.54
N GLY A 169 -8.75 29.04 5.78
CA GLY A 169 -8.32 30.31 5.15
C GLY A 169 -7.72 30.14 3.75
N GLU A 170 -7.52 28.92 3.29
CA GLU A 170 -7.11 28.62 1.90
C GLU A 170 -8.32 28.45 0.99
N GLU A 171 -8.14 28.74 -0.30
CA GLU A 171 -9.08 28.43 -1.37
C GLU A 171 -8.53 27.28 -2.25
N PRO A 172 -9.28 26.22 -2.46
CA PRO A 172 -10.58 25.87 -1.88
C PRO A 172 -10.50 25.54 -0.38
N PRO A 173 -11.61 25.59 0.36
CA PRO A 173 -11.61 25.29 1.79
C PRO A 173 -11.16 23.83 2.07
N PRO A 174 -10.69 23.54 3.29
CA PRO A 174 -10.21 22.20 3.65
C PRO A 174 -11.36 21.18 3.56
N ARG A 175 -10.99 19.95 3.20
CA ARG A 175 -11.92 18.82 3.11
C ARG A 175 -11.39 17.64 3.92
N TRP A 176 -12.34 16.87 4.48
CA TRP A 176 -12.02 15.69 5.25
C TRP A 176 -12.23 14.42 4.41
N TYR A 177 -11.37 13.45 4.67
CA TYR A 177 -11.39 12.16 4.00
C TYR A 177 -11.11 11.03 4.99
N LEU A 178 -11.76 9.90 4.79
CA LEU A 178 -11.40 8.64 5.40
C LEU A 178 -10.43 7.92 4.45
N HIS A 179 -9.23 7.62 4.94
CA HIS A 179 -8.19 6.96 4.14
C HIS A 179 -8.04 5.48 4.47
N GLY A 180 -8.42 5.05 5.68
CA GLY A 180 -8.34 3.65 6.05
C GLY A 180 -9.07 3.31 7.33
N VAL A 181 -9.15 2.00 7.58
CA VAL A 181 -9.79 1.42 8.77
C VAL A 181 -8.80 0.47 9.43
N PHE A 182 -8.63 0.62 10.73
CA PHE A 182 -7.86 -0.32 11.53
C PHE A 182 -8.70 -1.54 11.89
N ALA A 183 -8.04 -2.69 12.04
CA ALA A 183 -8.69 -3.90 12.51
C ALA A 183 -9.01 -3.83 14.02
#